data_b9cd752d6c07acde64a80b41a5ed4f17
#
_entry.id   b9cd752d6c07acde64a80b41a5ed4f17
#
_cell.length_a   1.000
_cell.length_b   1.000
_cell.length_c   1.000
_cell.angle_alpha   90.00
_cell.angle_beta   90.00
_cell.angle_gamma   90.00
#
_symmetry.space_group_name_H-M   'P 1'
#
loop_
_entity.id
_entity.type
_entity.pdbx_description
1 polymer ?
#
loop_
_entity_poly.entity_id
_entity_poly.type
_entity_poly.pdbx_seq_one_letter_code
_entity_poly.pdbx_strand_id
1 'polypeptide(L)'
;RDRHPHRSFMTTLLDRHDLVLADLDGTLYQGRAAIPGAVDAVRAAADRGVRTLYVTNNAARSPGDVAAHLAELGYPAGPDDVATSSQAAAALLAEQLSDGAKVLVVGTEALGAEITAVGLTPVDSADGATAVVQGLDPQLRYATLAEACIALRAGAVWVACNVDPTLPSERGPLPGNGSLVAVLRTATRLEPQVAGKPAPGLMQTAARRMGASAPLVVGDRLDTDIQGGRAAEMATLLVLTGVSDAIELLTAPAQARPDYIGADLGALALDPETLAVGPRPGWTVDGGPDGLVL
;
A
#
# COMPACT_ATOMS: atom_id res chain seq x y z
N ARG A 1 28.89 -39.72 26.63
CA ARG A 1 27.53 -39.22 26.33
C ARG A 1 27.65 -37.73 26.09
N ASP A 2 27.91 -37.36 24.83
CA ASP A 2 27.97 -35.96 24.38
C ASP A 2 26.54 -35.43 24.33
N ARG A 3 26.24 -34.52 25.22
CA ARG A 3 25.04 -33.67 25.12
C ARG A 3 25.40 -32.53 24.15
N HIS A 4 24.97 -32.66 22.90
CA HIS A 4 24.92 -31.50 22.02
C HIS A 4 23.98 -30.45 22.66
N PRO A 5 24.43 -29.18 22.82
CA PRO A 5 23.54 -28.13 23.27
C PRO A 5 22.48 -27.92 22.18
N HIS A 6 21.20 -28.12 22.54
CA HIS A 6 20.10 -27.62 21.71
C HIS A 6 20.34 -26.15 21.46
N ARG A 7 20.76 -25.78 20.26
CA ARG A 7 20.61 -24.41 19.77
C ARG A 7 19.12 -24.15 19.79
N SER A 8 18.65 -23.41 20.78
CA SER A 8 17.37 -22.74 20.72
C SER A 8 17.45 -21.78 19.54
N PHE A 9 16.87 -22.15 18.40
CA PHE A 9 16.69 -21.21 17.30
C PHE A 9 15.74 -20.15 17.83
N MET A 10 16.24 -18.92 18.00
CA MET A 10 15.40 -17.78 18.33
C MET A 10 14.38 -17.63 17.19
N THR A 11 13.10 -17.70 17.53
CA THR A 11 12.02 -17.48 16.58
C THR A 11 12.08 -16.02 16.13
N THR A 12 12.20 -15.78 14.83
CA THR A 12 12.21 -14.44 14.26
C THR A 12 10.80 -14.01 13.86
N LEU A 13 10.59 -12.73 13.57
CA LEU A 13 9.31 -12.24 13.07
C LEU A 13 8.90 -12.97 11.77
N LEU A 14 9.86 -13.20 10.86
CA LEU A 14 9.62 -13.97 9.63
C LEU A 14 9.09 -15.39 9.87
N ASP A 15 9.47 -16.04 10.97
CA ASP A 15 9.03 -17.43 11.26
C ASP A 15 7.53 -17.51 11.61
N ARG A 16 6.86 -16.36 11.84
CA ARG A 16 5.42 -16.24 12.13
C ARG A 16 4.58 -15.98 10.88
N HIS A 17 5.20 -15.67 9.74
CA HIS A 17 4.52 -15.20 8.56
C HIS A 17 4.94 -15.96 7.31
N ASP A 18 4.01 -16.10 6.35
CA ASP A 18 4.21 -16.82 5.08
C ASP A 18 4.33 -15.88 3.87
N LEU A 19 4.04 -14.58 4.07
CA LEU A 19 4.12 -13.54 3.05
C LEU A 19 4.44 -12.19 3.71
N VAL A 20 5.34 -11.43 3.09
CA VAL A 20 5.55 -10.01 3.39
C VAL A 20 4.86 -9.16 2.32
N LEU A 21 3.96 -8.28 2.71
CA LEU A 21 3.35 -7.24 1.88
C LEU A 21 4.08 -5.93 2.18
N ALA A 22 5.09 -5.59 1.39
CA ALA A 22 5.96 -4.44 1.63
C ALA A 22 5.52 -3.22 0.82
N ASP A 23 5.34 -2.08 1.50
CA ASP A 23 5.29 -0.78 0.82
C ASP A 23 6.65 -0.45 0.18
N LEU A 24 6.69 0.54 -0.69
CA LEU A 24 7.85 0.88 -1.50
C LEU A 24 8.62 2.10 -0.99
N ASP A 25 8.05 3.29 -1.21
CA ASP A 25 8.69 4.56 -0.84
C ASP A 25 8.73 4.72 0.69
N GLY A 26 9.92 4.95 1.25
CA GLY A 26 10.12 5.03 2.70
C GLY A 26 10.31 3.67 3.40
N THR A 27 9.99 2.56 2.73
CA THR A 27 10.11 1.19 3.27
C THR A 27 11.25 0.42 2.60
N LEU A 28 11.30 0.40 1.28
CA LEU A 28 12.31 -0.30 0.49
C LEU A 28 13.34 0.65 -0.11
N TYR A 29 12.90 1.79 -0.56
CA TYR A 29 13.79 2.82 -1.14
C TYR A 29 13.32 4.23 -0.75
N GLN A 30 14.21 5.20 -0.91
CA GLN A 30 13.92 6.61 -0.80
C GLN A 30 14.50 7.34 -2.03
N GLY A 31 13.62 7.89 -2.84
CA GLY A 31 14.02 8.47 -4.12
C GLY A 31 14.63 7.43 -5.06
N ARG A 32 15.94 7.54 -5.32
CA ARG A 32 16.68 6.65 -6.23
C ARG A 32 17.57 5.63 -5.52
N ALA A 33 17.53 5.54 -4.21
CA ALA A 33 18.42 4.69 -3.43
C ALA A 33 17.62 3.69 -2.60
N ALA A 34 18.04 2.42 -2.60
CA ALA A 34 17.53 1.42 -1.68
C ALA A 34 17.86 1.83 -0.23
N ILE A 35 16.93 1.59 0.69
CA ILE A 35 17.17 1.76 2.12
C ILE A 35 18.24 0.76 2.56
N PRO A 36 19.26 1.20 3.33
CA PRO A 36 20.32 0.31 3.79
C PRO A 36 19.79 -0.95 4.47
N GLY A 37 20.28 -2.12 4.05
CA GLY A 37 19.87 -3.42 4.60
C GLY A 37 18.53 -3.97 4.08
N ALA A 38 17.70 -3.17 3.41
CA ALA A 38 16.37 -3.63 2.98
C ALA A 38 16.45 -4.72 1.88
N VAL A 39 17.38 -4.59 0.93
CA VAL A 39 17.62 -5.63 -0.10
C VAL A 39 18.02 -6.95 0.54
N ASP A 40 18.92 -6.92 1.54
CA ASP A 40 19.39 -8.12 2.23
C ASP A 40 18.28 -8.76 3.06
N ALA A 41 17.42 -7.95 3.70
CA ALA A 41 16.27 -8.42 4.45
C ALA A 41 15.25 -9.16 3.54
N VAL A 42 14.95 -8.61 2.36
CA VAL A 42 14.06 -9.26 1.37
C VAL A 42 14.66 -10.56 0.85
N ARG A 43 15.97 -10.58 0.55
CA ARG A 43 16.66 -11.81 0.13
C ARG A 43 16.66 -12.86 1.23
N ALA A 44 16.93 -12.46 2.47
CA ALA A 44 16.89 -13.38 3.61
C ALA A 44 15.48 -13.95 3.87
N ALA A 45 14.40 -13.19 3.60
CA ALA A 45 13.05 -13.70 3.63
C ALA A 45 12.83 -14.77 2.55
N ALA A 46 13.26 -14.51 1.31
CA ALA A 46 13.17 -15.46 0.20
C ALA A 46 13.95 -16.75 0.47
N ASP A 47 15.14 -16.66 1.04
CA ASP A 47 15.97 -17.83 1.44
C ASP A 47 15.28 -18.72 2.50
N ARG A 48 14.35 -18.15 3.26
CA ARG A 48 13.51 -18.87 4.23
C ARG A 48 12.17 -19.35 3.64
N GLY A 49 11.93 -19.12 2.36
CA GLY A 49 10.68 -19.47 1.68
C GLY A 49 9.53 -18.49 1.92
N VAL A 50 9.79 -17.34 2.55
CA VAL A 50 8.81 -16.27 2.73
C VAL A 50 8.91 -15.30 1.54
N ARG A 51 7.86 -15.24 0.73
CA ARG A 51 7.81 -14.33 -0.42
C ARG A 51 7.56 -12.89 0.03
N THR A 52 8.08 -11.94 -0.76
CA THR A 52 7.75 -10.52 -0.62
C THR A 52 6.93 -10.09 -1.82
N LEU A 53 5.77 -9.50 -1.56
CA LEU A 53 4.94 -8.83 -2.55
C LEU A 53 5.04 -7.32 -2.33
N TYR A 54 5.35 -6.61 -3.39
CA TYR A 54 5.58 -5.16 -3.40
C TYR A 54 4.27 -4.42 -3.63
N VAL A 55 3.79 -3.69 -2.62
CA VAL A 55 2.43 -3.10 -2.60
C VAL A 55 2.50 -1.58 -2.69
N THR A 56 1.93 -0.99 -3.73
CA THR A 56 2.00 0.45 -3.96
C THR A 56 0.65 1.11 -4.24
N ASN A 57 0.45 2.30 -3.67
CA ASN A 57 -0.66 3.19 -4.02
C ASN A 57 -0.46 3.89 -5.38
N ASN A 58 0.76 3.83 -5.94
CA ASN A 58 1.03 4.46 -7.22
C ASN A 58 0.29 3.74 -8.36
N ALA A 59 -0.61 4.46 -9.03
CA ALA A 59 -1.40 3.97 -10.15
C ALA A 59 -0.85 4.41 -11.52
N ALA A 60 0.23 5.19 -11.55
CA ALA A 60 0.75 5.78 -12.78
C ALA A 60 1.71 4.85 -13.54
N ARG A 61 2.21 3.79 -12.89
CA ARG A 61 3.15 2.81 -13.45
C ARG A 61 2.51 1.44 -13.53
N SER A 62 2.89 0.68 -14.56
CA SER A 62 2.54 -0.74 -14.66
C SER A 62 3.27 -1.57 -13.61
N PRO A 63 2.77 -2.77 -13.24
CA PRO A 63 3.53 -3.72 -12.40
C PRO A 63 4.92 -4.05 -12.96
N GLY A 64 5.05 -4.13 -14.30
CA GLY A 64 6.32 -4.35 -14.97
C GLY A 64 7.33 -3.22 -14.76
N ASP A 65 6.89 -1.96 -14.88
CA ASP A 65 7.76 -0.78 -14.65
C ASP A 65 8.21 -0.69 -13.19
N VAL A 66 7.32 -1.03 -12.26
CA VAL A 66 7.66 -1.08 -10.83
C VAL A 66 8.67 -2.18 -10.55
N ALA A 67 8.46 -3.38 -11.08
CA ALA A 67 9.38 -4.51 -10.94
C ALA A 67 10.76 -4.20 -11.55
N ALA A 68 10.82 -3.59 -12.72
CA ALA A 68 12.07 -3.18 -13.36
C ALA A 68 12.85 -2.19 -12.47
N HIS A 69 12.17 -1.19 -11.92
CA HIS A 69 12.80 -0.24 -11.01
C HIS A 69 13.32 -0.90 -9.72
N LEU A 70 12.55 -1.83 -9.12
CA LEU A 70 13.00 -2.60 -7.97
C LEU A 70 14.22 -3.47 -8.29
N ALA A 71 14.24 -4.09 -9.46
CA ALA A 71 15.37 -4.89 -9.92
C ALA A 71 16.64 -4.04 -10.11
N GLU A 72 16.54 -2.82 -10.63
CA GLU A 72 17.66 -1.85 -10.70
C GLU A 72 18.21 -1.51 -9.31
N LEU A 73 17.37 -1.47 -8.29
CA LEU A 73 17.75 -1.27 -6.89
C LEU A 73 18.30 -2.54 -6.21
N GLY A 74 18.25 -3.68 -6.89
CA GLY A 74 18.81 -4.96 -6.42
C GLY A 74 17.80 -5.89 -5.73
N TYR A 75 16.51 -5.55 -5.72
CA TYR A 75 15.46 -6.42 -5.20
C TYR A 75 15.14 -7.57 -6.16
N PRO A 76 14.84 -8.79 -5.66
CA PRO A 76 14.31 -9.87 -6.48
C PRO A 76 12.83 -9.57 -6.77
N ALA A 77 12.54 -8.93 -7.89
CA ALA A 77 11.19 -8.50 -8.26
C ALA A 77 10.86 -8.84 -9.70
N GLY A 78 9.73 -9.51 -9.90
CA GLY A 78 9.08 -9.68 -11.19
C GLY A 78 7.71 -8.97 -11.21
N PRO A 79 7.06 -8.82 -12.38
CA PRO A 79 5.73 -8.20 -12.47
C PRO A 79 4.68 -8.88 -11.56
N ASP A 80 4.79 -10.19 -11.38
CA ASP A 80 3.89 -10.98 -10.54
C ASP A 80 4.12 -10.75 -9.03
N ASP A 81 5.23 -10.14 -8.64
CA ASP A 81 5.54 -9.80 -7.27
C ASP A 81 5.09 -8.36 -6.91
N VAL A 82 4.41 -7.67 -7.83
CA VAL A 82 3.89 -6.31 -7.62
C VAL A 82 2.37 -6.31 -7.51
N ALA A 83 1.85 -5.54 -6.56
CA ALA A 83 0.43 -5.24 -6.42
C ALA A 83 0.23 -3.71 -6.41
N THR A 84 -0.53 -3.19 -7.36
CA THR A 84 -0.78 -1.76 -7.53
C THR A 84 -2.21 -1.38 -7.18
N SER A 85 -2.42 -0.13 -6.82
CA SER A 85 -3.77 0.39 -6.62
C SER A 85 -4.60 0.42 -7.91
N SER A 86 -3.97 0.42 -9.09
CA SER A 86 -4.65 0.26 -10.39
C SER A 86 -5.29 -1.12 -10.51
N GLN A 87 -4.55 -2.18 -10.16
CA GLN A 87 -5.06 -3.56 -10.15
C GLN A 87 -6.21 -3.71 -9.15
N ALA A 88 -6.09 -3.13 -7.97
CA ALA A 88 -7.16 -3.15 -6.98
C ALA A 88 -8.41 -2.40 -7.46
N ALA A 89 -8.25 -1.24 -8.13
CA ALA A 89 -9.35 -0.49 -8.69
C ALA A 89 -10.05 -1.23 -9.83
N ALA A 90 -9.28 -1.87 -10.70
CA ALA A 90 -9.82 -2.69 -11.80
C ALA A 90 -10.60 -3.90 -11.25
N ALA A 91 -10.05 -4.61 -10.26
CA ALA A 91 -10.74 -5.73 -9.62
C ALA A 91 -12.05 -5.29 -8.93
N LEU A 92 -12.02 -4.16 -8.20
CA LEU A 92 -13.21 -3.60 -7.54
C LEU A 92 -14.32 -3.23 -8.54
N LEU A 93 -13.96 -2.73 -9.72
CA LEU A 93 -14.91 -2.44 -10.79
C LEU A 93 -15.45 -3.72 -11.44
N ALA A 94 -14.62 -4.74 -11.66
CA ALA A 94 -15.04 -6.01 -12.22
C ALA A 94 -16.05 -6.76 -11.32
N GLU A 95 -15.98 -6.56 -10.00
CA GLU A 95 -16.97 -7.11 -9.05
C GLU A 95 -18.34 -6.41 -9.16
N GLN A 96 -18.40 -5.17 -9.68
CA GLN A 96 -19.60 -4.33 -9.71
C GLN A 96 -20.22 -4.19 -11.10
N LEU A 97 -19.47 -4.47 -12.15
CA LEU A 97 -19.87 -4.23 -13.54
C LEU A 97 -19.97 -5.53 -14.34
N SER A 98 -20.75 -5.51 -15.40
CA SER A 98 -20.79 -6.62 -16.37
C SER A 98 -19.57 -6.59 -17.29
N ASP A 99 -19.18 -7.75 -17.82
CA ASP A 99 -18.13 -7.86 -18.83
C ASP A 99 -18.35 -6.90 -20.00
N GLY A 100 -17.28 -6.29 -20.46
CA GLY A 100 -17.29 -5.31 -21.54
C GLY A 100 -17.87 -3.94 -21.17
N ALA A 101 -18.29 -3.71 -19.91
CA ALA A 101 -18.79 -2.40 -19.47
C ALA A 101 -17.74 -1.30 -19.70
N LYS A 102 -18.20 -0.13 -20.17
CA LYS A 102 -17.35 1.00 -20.46
C LYS A 102 -16.93 1.73 -19.20
N VAL A 103 -15.64 1.90 -19.01
CA VAL A 103 -15.03 2.61 -17.89
C VAL A 103 -14.24 3.81 -18.40
N LEU A 104 -14.66 5.02 -18.02
CA LEU A 104 -13.91 6.24 -18.33
C LEU A 104 -12.65 6.28 -17.46
N VAL A 105 -11.48 6.37 -18.11
CA VAL A 105 -10.18 6.37 -17.44
C VAL A 105 -9.67 7.78 -17.26
N VAL A 106 -9.57 8.22 -16.00
CA VAL A 106 -8.89 9.43 -15.57
C VAL A 106 -7.52 9.00 -15.01
N GLY A 107 -6.54 8.81 -15.88
CA GLY A 107 -5.25 8.25 -15.48
C GLY A 107 -4.39 7.91 -16.68
N THR A 108 -3.29 7.20 -16.42
CA THR A 108 -2.32 6.79 -17.45
C THR A 108 -2.82 5.58 -18.27
N GLU A 109 -2.11 5.29 -19.36
CA GLU A 109 -2.34 4.07 -20.16
C GLU A 109 -2.16 2.79 -19.32
N ALA A 110 -1.29 2.80 -18.31
CA ALA A 110 -1.10 1.67 -17.40
C ALA A 110 -2.41 1.34 -16.64
N LEU A 111 -3.14 2.35 -16.17
CA LEU A 111 -4.43 2.16 -15.53
C LEU A 111 -5.48 1.60 -16.55
N GLY A 112 -5.48 2.12 -17.78
CA GLY A 112 -6.34 1.61 -18.85
C GLY A 112 -6.06 0.14 -19.18
N ALA A 113 -4.79 -0.29 -19.16
CA ALA A 113 -4.40 -1.67 -19.38
C ALA A 113 -4.96 -2.61 -18.28
N GLU A 114 -4.95 -2.19 -17.01
CA GLU A 114 -5.52 -2.97 -15.91
C GLU A 114 -7.06 -3.11 -16.05
N ILE A 115 -7.75 -2.06 -16.52
CA ILE A 115 -9.19 -2.14 -16.83
C ILE A 115 -9.46 -3.16 -17.92
N THR A 116 -8.63 -3.17 -18.98
CA THR A 116 -8.73 -4.16 -20.07
C THR A 116 -8.46 -5.57 -19.56
N ALA A 117 -7.48 -5.75 -18.68
CA ALA A 117 -7.06 -7.05 -18.16
C ALA A 117 -8.17 -7.76 -17.37
N VAL A 118 -9.12 -7.02 -16.79
CA VAL A 118 -10.27 -7.57 -16.06
C VAL A 118 -11.54 -7.68 -16.94
N GLY A 119 -11.42 -7.55 -18.28
CA GLY A 119 -12.54 -7.71 -19.21
C GLY A 119 -13.44 -6.50 -19.36
N LEU A 120 -13.07 -5.34 -18.81
CA LEU A 120 -13.78 -4.07 -18.97
C LEU A 120 -13.22 -3.27 -20.15
N THR A 121 -13.99 -2.30 -20.65
CA THR A 121 -13.62 -1.49 -21.83
C THR A 121 -13.24 -0.08 -21.42
N PRO A 122 -11.94 0.30 -21.47
CA PRO A 122 -11.52 1.67 -21.19
C PRO A 122 -12.02 2.62 -22.28
N VAL A 123 -12.52 3.79 -21.89
CA VAL A 123 -12.98 4.87 -22.78
C VAL A 123 -12.46 6.23 -22.28
N ASP A 124 -12.48 7.23 -23.17
CA ASP A 124 -12.08 8.61 -22.89
C ASP A 124 -13.25 9.61 -22.89
N SER A 125 -14.47 9.14 -23.20
CA SER A 125 -15.70 9.91 -23.25
C SER A 125 -16.72 9.41 -22.23
N ALA A 126 -17.56 10.32 -21.76
CA ALA A 126 -18.71 10.02 -20.92
C ALA A 126 -19.78 9.19 -21.61
N ASP A 127 -19.76 9.10 -22.94
CA ASP A 127 -20.81 8.46 -23.75
C ASP A 127 -20.90 6.95 -23.47
N GLY A 128 -21.92 6.58 -22.69
CA GLY A 128 -22.17 5.20 -22.31
C GLY A 128 -21.19 4.65 -21.27
N ALA A 129 -20.36 5.50 -20.63
CA ALA A 129 -19.54 5.11 -19.52
C ALA A 129 -20.39 4.77 -18.28
N THR A 130 -20.22 3.57 -17.74
CA THR A 130 -20.93 3.10 -16.54
C THR A 130 -20.13 3.31 -15.27
N ALA A 131 -18.83 3.57 -15.40
CA ALA A 131 -17.93 3.90 -14.29
C ALA A 131 -16.86 4.90 -14.71
N VAL A 132 -16.28 5.55 -13.71
CA VAL A 132 -15.07 6.38 -13.80
C VAL A 132 -14.04 5.77 -12.87
N VAL A 133 -12.84 5.45 -13.39
CA VAL A 133 -11.67 5.08 -12.59
C VAL A 133 -10.68 6.23 -12.60
N GLN A 134 -10.17 6.61 -11.41
CA GLN A 134 -9.27 7.74 -11.29
C GLN A 134 -7.95 7.38 -10.60
N GLY A 135 -6.84 7.58 -11.30
CA GLY A 135 -5.48 7.50 -10.81
C GLY A 135 -4.69 8.76 -11.19
N LEU A 136 -3.48 8.89 -10.64
CA LEU A 136 -2.61 10.02 -10.96
C LEU A 136 -2.13 9.93 -12.42
N ASP A 137 -2.33 11.00 -13.16
CA ASP A 137 -1.68 11.27 -14.44
C ASP A 137 -1.05 12.67 -14.41
N PRO A 138 0.29 12.78 -14.50
CA PRO A 138 0.95 14.08 -14.54
C PRO A 138 0.60 14.94 -15.78
N GLN A 139 0.00 14.34 -16.80
CA GLN A 139 -0.41 15.02 -18.05
C GLN A 139 -1.93 15.19 -18.14
N LEU A 140 -2.64 15.00 -17.02
CA LEU A 140 -4.09 15.11 -16.96
C LEU A 140 -4.59 16.45 -17.53
N ARG A 141 -5.56 16.37 -18.43
CA ARG A 141 -6.17 17.53 -19.08
C ARG A 141 -7.51 17.89 -18.45
N TYR A 142 -7.88 19.15 -18.50
CA TYR A 142 -9.20 19.61 -18.09
C TYR A 142 -10.33 18.87 -18.82
N ALA A 143 -10.16 18.58 -20.13
CA ALA A 143 -11.16 17.84 -20.91
C ALA A 143 -11.49 16.47 -20.31
N THR A 144 -10.48 15.71 -19.85
CA THR A 144 -10.68 14.42 -19.20
C THR A 144 -11.46 14.55 -17.88
N LEU A 145 -11.17 15.59 -17.09
CA LEU A 145 -11.94 15.87 -15.87
C LEU A 145 -13.38 16.29 -16.18
N ALA A 146 -13.60 17.03 -17.28
CA ALA A 146 -14.94 17.42 -17.71
C ALA A 146 -15.78 16.21 -18.11
N GLU A 147 -15.22 15.28 -18.90
CA GLU A 147 -15.88 14.00 -19.26
C GLU A 147 -16.21 13.17 -18.02
N ALA A 148 -15.24 13.04 -17.08
CA ALA A 148 -15.49 12.35 -15.82
C ALA A 148 -16.62 12.99 -15.02
N CYS A 149 -16.67 14.31 -14.94
CA CYS A 149 -17.74 15.04 -14.27
C CYS A 149 -19.12 14.76 -14.91
N ILE A 150 -19.19 14.71 -16.25
CA ILE A 150 -20.42 14.39 -16.99
C ILE A 150 -20.87 12.97 -16.67
N ALA A 151 -19.97 11.98 -16.76
CA ALA A 151 -20.26 10.58 -16.47
C ALA A 151 -20.74 10.38 -15.02
N LEU A 152 -20.05 10.97 -14.04
CA LEU A 152 -20.41 10.90 -12.64
C LEU A 152 -21.78 11.52 -12.34
N ARG A 153 -22.12 12.65 -12.95
CA ARG A 153 -23.45 13.27 -12.82
C ARG A 153 -24.55 12.45 -13.50
N ALA A 154 -24.19 11.63 -14.48
CA ALA A 154 -25.10 10.68 -15.11
C ALA A 154 -25.31 9.40 -14.28
N GLY A 155 -24.62 9.24 -13.16
CA GLY A 155 -24.78 8.11 -12.24
C GLY A 155 -23.72 7.02 -12.40
N ALA A 156 -22.62 7.27 -13.12
CA ALA A 156 -21.51 6.32 -13.22
C ALA A 156 -20.90 6.03 -11.83
N VAL A 157 -20.50 4.78 -11.61
CA VAL A 157 -19.72 4.38 -10.41
C VAL A 157 -18.38 5.10 -10.43
N TRP A 158 -17.93 5.57 -9.27
CA TRP A 158 -16.64 6.25 -9.17
C TRP A 158 -15.67 5.47 -8.25
N VAL A 159 -14.53 5.04 -8.82
CA VAL A 159 -13.43 4.40 -8.09
C VAL A 159 -12.17 5.23 -8.23
N ALA A 160 -11.56 5.59 -7.11
CA ALA A 160 -10.23 6.19 -7.06
C ALA A 160 -9.18 5.15 -6.66
N CYS A 161 -8.09 5.08 -7.41
CA CYS A 161 -6.97 4.20 -7.08
C CYS A 161 -6.38 4.50 -5.70
N ASN A 162 -6.29 5.78 -5.34
CA ASN A 162 -5.90 6.29 -4.03
C ASN A 162 -6.43 7.72 -3.85
N VAL A 163 -6.31 8.24 -2.62
CA VAL A 163 -6.66 9.62 -2.28
C VAL A 163 -5.50 10.35 -1.61
N ASP A 164 -4.27 9.94 -1.89
CA ASP A 164 -3.06 10.56 -1.36
C ASP A 164 -3.01 12.04 -1.81
N PRO A 165 -3.01 13.00 -0.87
CA PRO A 165 -3.12 14.42 -1.23
C PRO A 165 -1.89 14.92 -1.95
N THR A 166 -0.74 14.35 -1.67
CA THR A 166 0.56 14.75 -2.24
C THR A 166 1.32 13.58 -2.81
N LEU A 167 2.22 13.89 -3.75
CA LEU A 167 3.22 12.96 -4.30
C LEU A 167 4.61 13.50 -3.94
N PRO A 168 5.47 12.72 -3.28
CA PRO A 168 6.85 13.12 -3.02
C PRO A 168 7.63 13.36 -4.32
N SER A 169 8.46 14.39 -4.35
CA SER A 169 9.39 14.64 -5.45
C SER A 169 10.67 15.30 -4.95
N GLU A 170 11.74 15.31 -5.78
CA GLU A 170 12.99 16.01 -5.49
C GLU A 170 12.81 17.54 -5.30
N ARG A 171 11.69 18.09 -5.78
CA ARG A 171 11.33 19.51 -5.67
C ARG A 171 10.37 19.81 -4.52
N GLY A 172 10.11 18.83 -3.65
CA GLY A 172 9.11 18.88 -2.58
C GLY A 172 7.79 18.20 -2.96
N PRO A 173 6.78 18.25 -2.08
CA PRO A 173 5.49 17.63 -2.33
C PRO A 173 4.77 18.27 -3.52
N LEU A 174 4.34 17.45 -4.48
CA LEU A 174 3.48 17.84 -5.61
C LEU A 174 2.05 17.35 -5.36
N PRO A 175 1.03 17.88 -6.06
CA PRO A 175 -0.34 17.37 -5.97
C PRO A 175 -0.39 15.88 -6.32
N GLY A 176 -0.89 15.07 -5.40
CA GLY A 176 -1.19 13.65 -5.60
C GLY A 176 -2.58 13.43 -6.21
N ASN A 177 -2.96 12.16 -6.41
CA ASN A 177 -4.28 11.81 -6.94
C ASN A 177 -5.43 12.35 -6.07
N GLY A 178 -5.26 12.38 -4.75
CA GLY A 178 -6.27 12.92 -3.83
C GLY A 178 -6.61 14.39 -4.10
N SER A 179 -5.62 15.20 -4.49
CA SER A 179 -5.85 16.59 -4.92
C SER A 179 -6.68 16.66 -6.21
N LEU A 180 -6.47 15.73 -7.14
CA LEU A 180 -7.25 15.65 -8.39
C LEU A 180 -8.66 15.07 -8.13
N VAL A 181 -8.79 14.13 -7.21
CA VAL A 181 -10.08 13.63 -6.72
C VAL A 181 -10.90 14.77 -6.09
N ALA A 182 -10.26 15.67 -5.34
CA ALA A 182 -10.93 16.83 -4.74
C ALA A 182 -11.54 17.77 -5.79
N VAL A 183 -10.98 17.85 -6.99
CA VAL A 183 -11.59 18.63 -8.11
C VAL A 183 -12.95 18.06 -8.48
N LEU A 184 -13.03 16.72 -8.71
CA LEU A 184 -14.29 16.06 -9.06
C LEU A 184 -15.28 16.03 -7.89
N ARG A 185 -14.81 15.84 -6.64
CA ARG A 185 -15.65 15.99 -5.43
C ARG A 185 -16.33 17.34 -5.37
N THR A 186 -15.57 18.41 -5.57
CA THR A 186 -16.08 19.78 -5.55
C THR A 186 -17.12 20.01 -6.64
N ALA A 187 -16.86 19.50 -7.85
CA ALA A 187 -17.73 19.70 -9.01
C ALA A 187 -19.01 18.87 -8.94
N THR A 188 -18.94 17.63 -8.41
CA THR A 188 -20.06 16.66 -8.44
C THR A 188 -20.78 16.52 -7.10
N ARG A 189 -20.10 16.78 -6.00
CA ARG A 189 -20.51 16.47 -4.60
C ARG A 189 -20.65 14.97 -4.34
N LEU A 190 -19.95 14.15 -5.10
CA LEU A 190 -19.89 12.69 -4.93
C LEU A 190 -18.58 12.29 -4.28
N GLU A 191 -18.56 11.09 -3.68
CA GLU A 191 -17.37 10.48 -3.07
C GLU A 191 -17.00 9.22 -3.84
N PRO A 192 -15.72 8.99 -4.15
CA PRO A 192 -15.29 7.75 -4.78
C PRO A 192 -15.21 6.61 -3.77
N GLN A 193 -15.36 5.39 -4.26
CA GLN A 193 -14.83 4.22 -3.60
C GLN A 193 -13.30 4.24 -3.76
N VAL A 194 -12.56 3.99 -2.68
CA VAL A 194 -11.09 4.01 -2.70
C VAL A 194 -10.57 2.58 -2.73
N ALA A 195 -9.74 2.24 -3.71
CA ALA A 195 -9.23 0.89 -3.90
C ALA A 195 -7.88 0.65 -3.19
N GLY A 196 -7.01 1.67 -3.15
CA GLY A 196 -5.70 1.61 -2.50
C GLY A 196 -5.73 1.81 -0.99
N LYS A 197 -4.57 1.67 -0.36
CA LYS A 197 -4.36 1.91 1.08
C LYS A 197 -4.90 3.30 1.49
N PRO A 198 -5.58 3.45 2.63
CA PRO A 198 -5.79 2.47 3.71
C PRO A 198 -7.00 1.53 3.52
N ALA A 199 -7.68 1.53 2.36
CA ALA A 199 -8.72 0.55 2.12
C ALA A 199 -8.12 -0.87 2.05
N PRO A 200 -8.81 -1.89 2.61
CA PRO A 200 -8.24 -3.24 2.74
C PRO A 200 -8.09 -4.01 1.42
N GLY A 201 -8.82 -3.59 0.38
CA GLY A 201 -8.98 -4.36 -0.88
C GLY A 201 -7.66 -4.70 -1.57
N LEU A 202 -6.72 -3.75 -1.64
CA LEU A 202 -5.39 -3.97 -2.23
C LEU A 202 -4.62 -5.07 -1.49
N MET A 203 -4.54 -5.00 -0.15
CA MET A 203 -3.83 -5.97 0.69
C MET A 203 -4.50 -7.35 0.64
N GLN A 204 -5.84 -7.41 0.76
CA GLN A 204 -6.60 -8.64 0.70
C GLN A 204 -6.47 -9.35 -0.66
N THR A 205 -6.54 -8.60 -1.77
CA THR A 205 -6.38 -9.15 -3.11
C THR A 205 -4.95 -9.66 -3.31
N ALA A 206 -3.94 -8.93 -2.83
CA ALA A 206 -2.54 -9.32 -2.85
C ALA A 206 -2.31 -10.63 -2.08
N ALA A 207 -2.78 -10.74 -0.85
CA ALA A 207 -2.64 -11.94 -0.02
C ALA A 207 -3.37 -13.16 -0.62
N ARG A 208 -4.61 -12.98 -1.11
CA ARG A 208 -5.37 -14.05 -1.79
C ARG A 208 -4.66 -14.57 -3.03
N ARG A 209 -4.10 -13.67 -3.87
CA ARG A 209 -3.34 -14.04 -5.07
C ARG A 209 -2.15 -14.94 -4.73
N MET A 210 -1.55 -14.73 -3.58
CA MET A 210 -0.38 -15.50 -3.10
C MET A 210 -0.77 -16.75 -2.31
N GLY A 211 -2.04 -16.94 -1.98
CA GLY A 211 -2.51 -18.03 -1.12
C GLY A 211 -1.99 -17.95 0.32
N ALA A 212 -1.68 -16.72 0.80
CA ALA A 212 -1.11 -16.52 2.11
C ALA A 212 -2.14 -16.71 3.23
N SER A 213 -1.71 -17.33 4.32
CA SER A 213 -2.51 -17.60 5.52
C SER A 213 -2.12 -16.67 6.68
N ALA A 214 -0.89 -16.20 6.71
CA ALA A 214 -0.34 -15.36 7.76
C ALA A 214 0.50 -14.21 7.16
N PRO A 215 -0.09 -13.32 6.35
CA PRO A 215 0.62 -12.19 5.77
C PRO A 215 1.05 -11.16 6.82
N LEU A 216 2.21 -10.53 6.59
CA LEU A 216 2.70 -9.38 7.35
C LEU A 216 2.75 -8.16 6.44
N VAL A 217 2.02 -7.11 6.78
CA VAL A 217 2.11 -5.80 6.11
C VAL A 217 3.27 -5.03 6.72
N VAL A 218 4.16 -4.53 5.88
CA VAL A 218 5.30 -3.71 6.29
C VAL A 218 5.24 -2.38 5.56
N GLY A 219 5.28 -1.29 6.29
CA GLY A 219 5.24 0.05 5.73
C GLY A 219 5.78 1.09 6.69
N ASP A 220 5.97 2.31 6.19
CA ASP A 220 6.51 3.44 6.92
C ASP A 220 5.44 4.48 7.32
N ARG A 221 4.16 4.23 6.94
CA ARG A 221 3.08 5.18 7.18
C ARG A 221 1.95 4.57 8.00
N LEU A 222 1.60 5.28 9.08
CA LEU A 222 0.48 4.89 9.95
C LEU A 222 -0.87 5.03 9.26
N ASP A 223 -1.06 6.09 8.48
CA ASP A 223 -2.34 6.47 7.85
C ASP A 223 -2.70 5.64 6.60
N THR A 224 -1.75 4.98 5.98
CA THR A 224 -1.95 4.14 4.78
C THR A 224 -1.62 2.68 5.04
N ASP A 225 -0.36 2.36 5.35
CA ASP A 225 0.11 0.98 5.42
C ASP A 225 -0.42 0.25 6.64
N ILE A 226 -0.23 0.86 7.81
CA ILE A 226 -0.63 0.25 9.08
C ILE A 226 -2.16 0.21 9.18
N GLN A 227 -2.82 1.32 8.90
CA GLN A 227 -4.28 1.36 8.89
C GLN A 227 -4.87 0.40 7.86
N GLY A 228 -4.27 0.29 6.67
CA GLY A 228 -4.69 -0.63 5.61
C GLY A 228 -4.49 -2.10 5.99
N GLY A 229 -3.34 -2.45 6.58
CA GLY A 229 -3.05 -3.78 7.09
C GLY A 229 -4.03 -4.19 8.19
N ARG A 230 -4.29 -3.30 9.14
CA ARG A 230 -5.28 -3.54 10.20
C ARG A 230 -6.72 -3.65 9.67
N ALA A 231 -7.09 -2.81 8.70
CA ALA A 231 -8.40 -2.91 8.04
C ALA A 231 -8.56 -4.23 7.26
N ALA A 232 -7.45 -4.80 6.77
CA ALA A 232 -7.39 -6.09 6.12
C ALA A 232 -7.30 -7.27 7.11
N GLU A 233 -7.28 -7.01 8.43
CA GLU A 233 -7.11 -8.01 9.51
C GLU A 233 -5.77 -8.77 9.42
N MET A 234 -4.71 -8.08 8.99
CA MET A 234 -3.36 -8.62 8.85
C MET A 234 -2.44 -8.05 9.94
N ALA A 235 -1.40 -8.81 10.29
CA ALA A 235 -0.33 -8.33 11.14
C ALA A 235 0.43 -7.18 10.47
N THR A 236 0.91 -6.21 11.26
CA THR A 236 1.53 -4.99 10.75
C THR A 236 2.86 -4.68 11.43
N LEU A 237 3.86 -4.32 10.64
CA LEU A 237 5.17 -3.82 11.08
C LEU A 237 5.37 -2.39 10.55
N LEU A 238 5.46 -1.42 11.46
CA LEU A 238 5.91 -0.06 11.11
C LEU A 238 7.44 -0.04 11.09
N VAL A 239 8.02 0.44 9.99
CA VAL A 239 9.46 0.76 9.91
C VAL A 239 9.67 2.28 9.97
N LEU A 240 10.67 2.72 10.74
CA LEU A 240 10.93 4.14 10.99
C LEU A 240 11.93 4.74 9.98
N THR A 241 11.82 4.28 8.72
CA THR A 241 12.72 4.69 7.63
C THR A 241 12.11 5.74 6.70
N GLY A 242 10.83 6.09 6.89
CA GLY A 242 10.10 6.97 5.98
C GLY A 242 9.36 8.11 6.68
N VAL A 243 8.03 8.17 6.50
CA VAL A 243 7.19 9.33 6.85
C VAL A 243 6.81 9.37 8.31
N SER A 244 6.25 8.27 8.86
CA SER A 244 5.77 8.26 10.24
C SER A 244 6.93 8.08 11.24
N ASP A 245 6.89 8.85 12.30
CA ASP A 245 7.88 8.83 13.37
C ASP A 245 7.30 8.31 14.70
N ALA A 246 8.18 8.20 15.70
CA ALA A 246 7.79 7.74 17.03
C ALA A 246 6.80 8.69 17.73
N ILE A 247 6.82 9.99 17.41
CA ILE A 247 5.93 10.99 18.03
C ILE A 247 4.53 10.85 17.46
N GLU A 248 4.41 10.69 16.13
CA GLU A 248 3.13 10.43 15.47
C GLU A 248 2.48 9.14 16.02
N LEU A 249 3.29 8.09 16.23
CA LEU A 249 2.83 6.83 16.79
C LEU A 249 2.20 6.98 18.19
N LEU A 250 2.75 7.84 19.05
CA LEU A 250 2.20 8.06 20.39
C LEU A 250 0.76 8.61 20.37
N THR A 251 0.43 9.37 19.35
CA THR A 251 -0.90 9.98 19.16
C THR A 251 -1.78 9.21 18.19
N ALA A 252 -1.28 8.12 17.61
CA ALA A 252 -2.00 7.33 16.61
C ALA A 252 -3.30 6.74 17.17
N PRO A 253 -4.42 6.86 16.44
CA PRO A 253 -5.67 6.23 16.81
C PRO A 253 -5.54 4.69 16.74
N ALA A 254 -6.39 3.98 17.46
CA ALA A 254 -6.28 2.52 17.62
C ALA A 254 -6.20 1.75 16.28
N GLN A 255 -6.92 2.21 15.25
CA GLN A 255 -6.92 1.59 13.92
C GLN A 255 -5.61 1.81 13.12
N ALA A 256 -4.75 2.73 13.55
CA ALA A 256 -3.46 3.02 12.93
C ALA A 256 -2.27 2.60 13.82
N ARG A 257 -2.50 1.86 14.91
CA ARG A 257 -1.41 1.34 15.74
C ARG A 257 -0.91 0.03 15.18
N PRO A 258 0.42 -0.10 14.90
CA PRO A 258 1.01 -1.33 14.40
C PRO A 258 1.07 -2.42 15.49
N ASP A 259 1.19 -3.68 15.06
CA ASP A 259 1.48 -4.79 15.98
C ASP A 259 2.96 -4.82 16.37
N TYR A 260 3.83 -4.43 15.42
CA TYR A 260 5.29 -4.41 15.59
C TYR A 260 5.88 -3.08 15.12
N ILE A 261 7.02 -2.70 15.73
CA ILE A 261 7.81 -1.53 15.33
C ILE A 261 9.26 -1.97 15.14
N GLY A 262 9.87 -1.55 14.03
CA GLY A 262 11.26 -1.76 13.72
C GLY A 262 11.96 -0.48 13.27
N ALA A 263 13.27 -0.39 13.47
CA ALA A 263 14.04 0.74 12.95
C ALA A 263 14.06 0.74 11.41
N ASP A 264 14.15 -0.45 10.82
CA ASP A 264 14.19 -0.73 9.39
C ASP A 264 13.70 -2.16 9.09
N LEU A 265 13.81 -2.60 7.85
CA LEU A 265 13.37 -3.92 7.41
C LEU A 265 14.17 -5.07 8.04
N GLY A 266 15.34 -4.83 8.61
CA GLY A 266 16.12 -5.80 9.39
C GLY A 266 15.33 -6.36 10.60
N ALA A 267 14.30 -5.64 11.05
CA ALA A 267 13.37 -6.10 12.09
C ALA A 267 12.74 -7.47 11.76
N LEU A 268 12.60 -7.84 10.49
CA LEU A 268 12.09 -9.15 10.06
C LEU A 268 12.89 -10.33 10.64
N ALA A 269 14.18 -10.12 10.92
CA ALA A 269 15.08 -11.14 11.48
C ALA A 269 15.19 -11.11 13.02
N LEU A 270 14.48 -10.20 13.69
CA LEU A 270 14.52 -10.06 15.15
C LEU A 270 13.41 -10.87 15.84
N ASP A 271 13.58 -11.08 17.14
CA ASP A 271 12.56 -11.69 17.99
C ASP A 271 11.30 -10.80 18.01
N PRO A 272 10.13 -11.33 17.62
CA PRO A 272 8.87 -10.59 17.59
C PRO A 272 8.47 -10.00 18.94
N GLU A 273 8.85 -10.62 20.05
CA GLU A 273 8.54 -10.09 21.39
C GLU A 273 9.29 -8.78 21.67
N THR A 274 10.44 -8.56 21.05
CA THR A 274 11.19 -7.29 21.15
C THR A 274 10.59 -6.17 20.32
N LEU A 275 9.85 -6.51 19.28
CA LEU A 275 9.24 -5.59 18.33
C LEU A 275 7.78 -5.26 18.67
N ALA A 276 7.09 -6.15 19.41
CA ALA A 276 5.66 -6.03 19.69
C ALA A 276 5.32 -4.73 20.42
N VAL A 277 4.26 -4.07 19.98
CA VAL A 277 3.70 -2.87 20.63
C VAL A 277 2.79 -3.31 21.77
N GLY A 278 3.10 -2.84 22.98
CA GLY A 278 2.31 -3.20 24.16
C GLY A 278 3.04 -2.91 25.47
N PRO A 279 2.43 -3.29 26.61
CA PRO A 279 3.04 -3.13 27.92
C PRO A 279 4.42 -3.79 27.99
N ARG A 280 5.39 -3.12 28.57
CA ARG A 280 6.77 -3.64 28.77
C ARG A 280 7.01 -3.87 30.25
N PRO A 281 7.61 -5.01 30.67
CA PRO A 281 8.02 -5.22 32.05
C PRO A 281 8.96 -4.11 32.54
N GLY A 282 8.68 -3.57 33.73
CA GLY A 282 9.46 -2.50 34.32
C GLY A 282 9.12 -1.09 33.90
N TRP A 283 8.13 -0.91 33.02
CA TRP A 283 7.59 0.40 32.63
C TRP A 283 6.14 0.53 33.09
N THR A 284 5.84 1.65 33.74
CA THR A 284 4.47 2.04 34.08
C THR A 284 4.21 3.43 33.49
N VAL A 285 3.02 3.64 32.98
CA VAL A 285 2.59 4.94 32.46
C VAL A 285 1.44 5.40 33.34
N ASP A 286 1.62 6.46 34.08
CA ASP A 286 0.57 7.06 34.89
C ASP A 286 -0.03 8.27 34.15
N GLY A 287 -1.37 8.27 34.02
CA GLY A 287 -2.14 9.40 33.47
C GLY A 287 -2.51 10.38 34.57
N GLY A 288 -2.07 11.62 34.47
CA GLY A 288 -2.44 12.70 35.37
C GLY A 288 -3.10 13.89 34.63
N PRO A 289 -3.60 14.88 35.35
CA PRO A 289 -4.20 16.07 34.75
C PRO A 289 -3.22 16.88 33.88
N ASP A 290 -1.92 16.68 34.08
CA ASP A 290 -0.85 17.38 33.36
C ASP A 290 -0.21 16.54 32.24
N GLY A 291 -0.76 15.36 31.93
CA GLY A 291 -0.29 14.47 30.86
C GLY A 291 0.12 13.08 31.34
N LEU A 292 0.92 12.38 30.51
CA LEU A 292 1.46 11.07 30.81
C LEU A 292 2.84 11.19 31.49
N VAL A 293 3.06 10.39 32.52
CA VAL A 293 4.36 10.25 33.21
C VAL A 293 4.87 8.82 33.03
N LEU A 294 6.12 8.70 32.60
CA LEU A 294 6.85 7.44 32.42
C LEU A 294 7.66 7.11 33.67
#